data_9e9c542bb33a5cd0312b0e0c18140005
#
_entry.id   9e9c542bb33a5cd0312b0e0c18140005
#
_cell.length_a   1.000
_cell.length_b   1.000
_cell.length_c   1.000
_cell.angle_alpha   90.00
_cell.angle_beta   90.00
_cell.angle_gamma   90.00
#
_symmetry.space_group_name_H-M   'P 1'
#
loop_
_entity.id
_entity.type
_entity.pdbx_description
1 polymer ?
#
loop_
_entity_poly.entity_id
_entity_poly.type
_entity_poly.pdbx_seq_one_letter_code
_entity_poly.pdbx_strand_id
1 'polypeptide(L)'
;INEYLVTLGTGQSLADSLDQFIAVGLLLLLAFSANFICRTVLLHVVTKLVKNTKVTWDDVLFDKKVLVNLSRMVAPVLIYVLLPVVFPREPDVVSFLQRLCMIYIIATFLRFINVFLTAIYHVYSEKEQFKDRPLKGLLQTAQVTLFFIGGIAIVSILMNKSPAVLLTGLGASAA
;
A
#
# COMPACT_ATOMS: atom_id res chain seq x y z
N ILE A 1 -20.08 -23.38 -6.36
CA ILE A 1 -19.03 -24.39 -6.67
C ILE A 1 -19.20 -25.55 -5.67
N ASN A 2 -19.49 -25.29 -4.40
CA ASN A 2 -19.66 -26.29 -3.35
C ASN A 2 -20.72 -27.37 -3.71
N GLU A 3 -21.88 -26.98 -4.26
CA GLU A 3 -22.93 -27.90 -4.70
C GLU A 3 -22.46 -28.89 -5.79
N TYR A 4 -21.64 -28.45 -6.72
CA TYR A 4 -21.06 -29.29 -7.78
C TYR A 4 -20.02 -30.29 -7.24
N LEU A 5 -19.23 -29.91 -6.25
CA LEU A 5 -18.21 -30.75 -5.64
C LEU A 5 -18.84 -31.86 -4.77
N VAL A 6 -19.92 -31.54 -4.07
CA VAL A 6 -20.67 -32.52 -3.27
C VAL A 6 -21.35 -33.55 -4.16
N THR A 7 -21.86 -33.17 -5.33
CA THR A 7 -22.46 -34.10 -6.32
C THR A 7 -21.43 -35.06 -6.95
N LEU A 8 -20.15 -34.70 -6.93
CA LEU A 8 -19.03 -35.52 -7.41
C LEU A 8 -18.51 -36.55 -6.36
N GLY A 9 -19.17 -36.64 -5.18
CA GLY A 9 -18.84 -37.65 -4.16
C GLY A 9 -17.66 -37.29 -3.26
N THR A 10 -17.19 -36.03 -3.27
CA THR A 10 -16.21 -35.53 -2.29
C THR A 10 -16.90 -35.24 -0.96
N GLY A 11 -16.32 -35.74 0.14
CA GLY A 11 -16.85 -35.47 1.49
C GLY A 11 -16.98 -33.96 1.75
N GLN A 12 -18.01 -33.52 2.49
CA GLN A 12 -18.31 -32.11 2.75
C GLN A 12 -17.08 -31.30 3.22
N SER A 13 -16.23 -31.89 4.05
CA SER A 13 -15.01 -31.23 4.57
C SER A 13 -13.95 -30.98 3.47
N LEU A 14 -13.83 -31.89 2.51
CA LEU A 14 -12.92 -31.72 1.38
C LEU A 14 -13.46 -30.70 0.36
N ALA A 15 -14.77 -30.70 0.12
CA ALA A 15 -15.43 -29.75 -0.76
C ALA A 15 -15.31 -28.31 -0.22
N ASP A 16 -15.49 -28.09 1.09
CA ASP A 16 -15.34 -26.78 1.73
C ASP A 16 -13.88 -26.29 1.68
N SER A 17 -12.91 -27.17 1.90
CA SER A 17 -11.48 -26.81 1.79
C SER A 17 -11.09 -26.47 0.36
N LEU A 18 -11.53 -27.24 -0.64
CA LEU A 18 -11.26 -26.97 -2.06
C LEU A 18 -11.88 -25.65 -2.51
N ASP A 19 -13.11 -25.35 -2.10
CA ASP A 19 -13.80 -24.09 -2.41
C ASP A 19 -13.03 -22.89 -1.85
N GLN A 20 -12.49 -23.01 -0.64
CA GLN A 20 -11.69 -21.98 0.02
C GLN A 20 -10.35 -21.78 -0.70
N PHE A 21 -9.65 -22.84 -1.11
CA PHE A 21 -8.41 -22.73 -1.90
C PHE A 21 -8.65 -22.08 -3.26
N ILE A 22 -9.75 -22.43 -3.94
CA ILE A 22 -10.13 -21.84 -5.23
C ILE A 22 -10.45 -20.35 -5.04
N ALA A 23 -11.20 -19.99 -3.99
CA ALA A 23 -11.52 -18.61 -3.68
C ALA A 23 -10.27 -17.76 -3.39
N VAL A 24 -9.31 -18.28 -2.63
CA VAL A 24 -8.01 -17.64 -2.40
C VAL A 24 -7.21 -17.49 -3.68
N GLY A 25 -7.15 -18.52 -4.50
CA GLY A 25 -6.48 -18.49 -5.80
C GLY A 25 -7.08 -17.44 -6.73
N LEU A 26 -8.41 -17.38 -6.80
CA LEU A 26 -9.15 -16.37 -7.57
C LEU A 26 -8.89 -14.95 -7.04
N LEU A 27 -8.88 -14.76 -5.72
CA LEU A 27 -8.58 -13.47 -5.09
C LEU A 27 -7.17 -12.99 -5.44
N LEU A 28 -6.17 -13.87 -5.34
CA LEU A 28 -4.79 -13.53 -5.69
C LEU A 28 -4.64 -13.20 -7.18
N LEU A 29 -5.28 -13.97 -8.05
CA LEU A 29 -5.28 -13.73 -9.49
C LEU A 29 -5.96 -12.38 -9.81
N LEU A 30 -7.07 -12.08 -9.17
CA LEU A 30 -7.79 -10.81 -9.33
C LEU A 30 -6.96 -9.63 -8.79
N ALA A 31 -6.32 -9.76 -7.64
CA ALA A 31 -5.43 -8.75 -7.08
C ALA A 31 -4.21 -8.50 -7.98
N PHE A 32 -3.62 -9.56 -8.53
CA PHE A 32 -2.47 -9.47 -9.45
C PHE A 32 -2.86 -8.82 -10.79
N SER A 33 -3.98 -9.23 -11.38
CA SER A 33 -4.49 -8.66 -12.62
C SER A 33 -4.86 -7.19 -12.46
N ALA A 34 -5.53 -6.83 -11.36
CA ALA A 34 -5.86 -5.44 -11.05
C ALA A 34 -4.61 -4.57 -10.86
N ASN A 35 -3.58 -5.08 -10.17
CA ASN A 35 -2.31 -4.38 -10.06
C ASN A 35 -1.63 -4.16 -11.42
N PHE A 36 -1.66 -5.19 -12.28
CA PHE A 36 -1.08 -5.10 -13.62
C PHE A 36 -1.83 -4.09 -14.50
N ILE A 37 -3.18 -4.15 -14.49
CA ILE A 37 -4.04 -3.22 -15.23
C ILE A 37 -3.83 -1.79 -14.71
N CYS A 38 -3.88 -1.58 -13.40
CA CYS A 38 -3.69 -0.27 -12.79
C CYS A 38 -2.32 0.32 -13.14
N ARG A 39 -1.26 -0.46 -13.07
CA ARG A 39 0.09 -0.04 -13.47
C ARG A 39 0.14 0.35 -14.95
N THR A 40 -0.45 -0.44 -15.82
CA THR A 40 -0.46 -0.18 -17.28
C THR A 40 -1.27 1.06 -17.60
N VAL A 41 -2.46 1.19 -17.01
CA VAL A 41 -3.34 2.36 -17.20
C VAL A 41 -2.67 3.62 -16.67
N LEU A 42 -2.15 3.59 -15.42
CA LEU A 42 -1.44 4.75 -14.84
C LEU A 42 -0.28 5.20 -15.72
N LEU A 43 0.58 4.27 -16.12
CA LEU A 43 1.71 4.61 -16.98
C LEU A 43 1.27 5.15 -18.35
N HIS A 44 0.20 4.60 -18.93
CA HIS A 44 -0.29 5.03 -20.26
C HIS A 44 -0.98 6.39 -20.21
N VAL A 45 -1.88 6.59 -19.24
CA VAL A 45 -2.60 7.85 -19.04
C VAL A 45 -1.62 8.97 -18.73
N VAL A 46 -0.68 8.71 -17.85
CA VAL A 46 0.30 9.69 -17.40
C VAL A 46 1.26 10.07 -18.54
N THR A 47 1.83 9.10 -19.25
CA THR A 47 2.70 9.42 -20.41
C THR A 47 1.97 10.19 -21.50
N LYS A 48 0.66 10.02 -21.63
CA LYS A 48 -0.17 10.76 -22.57
C LYS A 48 -0.46 12.19 -22.10
N LEU A 49 -0.68 12.38 -20.79
CA LEU A 49 -0.91 13.69 -20.19
C LEU A 49 0.35 14.55 -20.19
N VAL A 50 1.51 13.98 -19.83
CA VAL A 50 2.82 14.68 -19.78
C VAL A 50 3.22 15.25 -21.14
N LYS A 51 2.93 14.54 -22.22
CA LYS A 51 3.25 15.05 -23.56
C LYS A 51 2.52 16.35 -23.93
N ASN A 52 1.48 16.69 -23.19
CA ASN A 52 0.59 17.83 -23.50
C ASN A 52 0.76 19.02 -22.54
N THR A 53 1.54 18.91 -21.46
CA THR A 53 1.61 19.93 -20.40
C THR A 53 3.05 20.45 -20.25
N LYS A 54 3.22 21.78 -20.26
CA LYS A 54 4.52 22.48 -20.14
C LYS A 54 4.87 22.88 -18.69
N VAL A 55 4.34 22.19 -17.68
CA VAL A 55 4.45 22.60 -16.27
C VAL A 55 5.45 21.73 -15.52
N THR A 56 6.39 22.35 -14.84
CA THR A 56 7.50 21.70 -14.08
C THR A 56 7.06 20.81 -12.90
N TRP A 57 5.82 20.93 -12.44
CA TRP A 57 5.24 20.04 -11.41
C TRP A 57 4.86 18.66 -11.96
N ASP A 58 4.65 18.58 -13.27
CA ASP A 58 4.36 17.33 -13.96
C ASP A 58 5.53 16.35 -13.87
N ASP A 59 6.77 16.83 -13.91
CA ASP A 59 7.97 16.00 -13.87
C ASP A 59 8.10 15.21 -12.55
N VAL A 60 7.62 15.76 -11.43
CA VAL A 60 7.63 15.09 -10.12
C VAL A 60 6.52 14.05 -10.00
N LEU A 61 5.28 14.44 -10.36
CA LEU A 61 4.10 13.57 -10.25
C LEU A 61 4.17 12.41 -11.25
N PHE A 62 4.88 12.63 -12.36
CA PHE A 62 4.96 11.70 -13.47
C PHE A 62 6.26 10.89 -13.53
N ASP A 63 7.13 11.02 -12.52
CA ASP A 63 8.25 10.10 -12.40
C ASP A 63 7.71 8.65 -12.37
N LYS A 64 8.20 7.86 -13.31
CA LYS A 64 7.84 6.44 -13.45
C LYS A 64 7.98 5.66 -12.13
N LYS A 65 8.94 6.06 -11.29
CA LYS A 65 9.16 5.45 -9.98
C LYS A 65 8.02 5.75 -9.01
N VAL A 66 7.51 6.99 -9.01
CA VAL A 66 6.37 7.42 -8.16
C VAL A 66 5.12 6.65 -8.55
N LEU A 67 4.82 6.57 -9.84
CA LEU A 67 3.63 5.88 -10.37
C LEU A 67 3.66 4.37 -10.13
N VAL A 68 4.82 3.73 -10.31
CA VAL A 68 4.98 2.31 -10.02
C VAL A 68 4.80 2.02 -8.52
N ASN A 69 5.26 2.89 -7.64
CA ASN A 69 5.02 2.72 -6.20
C ASN A 69 3.56 2.94 -5.82
N LEU A 70 2.87 3.87 -6.46
CA LEU A 70 1.43 4.08 -6.27
C LEU A 70 0.61 2.85 -6.72
N SER A 71 0.92 2.28 -7.89
CA SER A 71 0.21 1.09 -8.39
C SER A 71 0.36 -0.13 -7.48
N ARG A 72 1.45 -0.25 -6.74
CA ARG A 72 1.68 -1.35 -5.80
C ARG A 72 0.71 -1.38 -4.61
N MET A 73 0.03 -0.27 -4.34
CA MET A 73 -0.97 -0.20 -3.26
C MET A 73 -2.29 -0.86 -3.64
N VAL A 74 -2.56 -1.04 -4.92
CA VAL A 74 -3.86 -1.55 -5.42
C VAL A 74 -4.11 -2.99 -4.98
N ALA A 75 -3.11 -3.86 -5.15
CA ALA A 75 -3.26 -5.28 -4.78
C ALA A 75 -3.58 -5.50 -3.29
N PRO A 76 -2.82 -4.93 -2.33
CA PRO A 76 -3.11 -5.14 -0.91
C PRO A 76 -4.42 -4.49 -0.46
N VAL A 77 -4.84 -3.38 -1.08
CA VAL A 77 -6.14 -2.77 -0.80
C VAL A 77 -7.28 -3.67 -1.27
N LEU A 78 -7.17 -4.26 -2.47
CA LEU A 78 -8.17 -5.22 -2.96
C LEU A 78 -8.24 -6.46 -2.09
N ILE A 79 -7.09 -7.02 -1.70
CA ILE A 79 -7.04 -8.16 -0.79
C ILE A 79 -7.73 -7.82 0.54
N TYR A 80 -7.42 -6.67 1.13
CA TYR A 80 -8.01 -6.21 2.38
C TYR A 80 -9.54 -6.15 2.33
N VAL A 81 -10.09 -5.61 1.23
CA VAL A 81 -11.55 -5.46 1.04
C VAL A 81 -12.24 -6.79 0.77
N LEU A 82 -11.60 -7.68 0.01
CA LEU A 82 -12.19 -8.96 -0.41
C LEU A 82 -12.00 -10.10 0.60
N LEU A 83 -11.07 -9.97 1.56
CA LEU A 83 -10.83 -10.98 2.59
C LEU A 83 -12.09 -11.45 3.33
N PRO A 84 -13.01 -10.57 3.80
CA PRO A 84 -14.23 -11.01 4.47
C PRO A 84 -15.17 -11.82 3.56
N VAL A 85 -15.10 -11.59 2.25
CA VAL A 85 -15.92 -12.32 1.26
C VAL A 85 -15.37 -13.73 1.05
N VAL A 86 -14.05 -13.91 1.12
CA VAL A 86 -13.38 -15.20 0.91
C VAL A 86 -13.46 -16.08 2.16
N PHE A 87 -13.40 -15.49 3.36
CA PHE A 87 -13.42 -16.18 4.64
C PHE A 87 -14.60 -15.76 5.53
N PRO A 88 -15.86 -15.96 5.10
CA PRO A 88 -17.03 -15.47 5.84
C PRO A 88 -17.25 -16.22 7.17
N ARG A 89 -16.68 -17.42 7.33
CA ARG A 89 -16.86 -18.28 8.52
C ARG A 89 -15.74 -18.15 9.55
N GLU A 90 -14.67 -17.42 9.24
CA GLU A 90 -13.46 -17.33 10.07
C GLU A 90 -13.08 -15.86 10.38
N PRO A 91 -13.83 -15.17 11.23
CA PRO A 91 -13.60 -13.74 11.50
C PRO A 91 -12.24 -13.46 12.14
N ASP A 92 -11.69 -14.39 12.92
CA ASP A 92 -10.38 -14.22 13.57
C ASP A 92 -9.23 -14.26 12.52
N VAL A 93 -9.31 -15.19 11.56
CA VAL A 93 -8.37 -15.28 10.44
C VAL A 93 -8.44 -14.04 9.57
N VAL A 94 -9.66 -13.58 9.25
CA VAL A 94 -9.88 -12.34 8.49
C VAL A 94 -9.25 -11.17 9.22
N SER A 95 -9.51 -11.00 10.50
CA SER A 95 -8.96 -9.90 11.30
C SER A 95 -7.42 -9.92 11.32
N PHE A 96 -6.82 -11.09 11.46
CA PHE A 96 -5.37 -11.25 11.44
C PHE A 96 -4.77 -10.88 10.06
N LEU A 97 -5.33 -11.43 8.98
CA LEU A 97 -4.89 -11.15 7.62
C LEU A 97 -5.10 -9.69 7.23
N GLN A 98 -6.22 -9.09 7.64
CA GLN A 98 -6.47 -7.67 7.43
C GLN A 98 -5.45 -6.78 8.14
N ARG A 99 -5.00 -7.12 9.34
CA ARG A 99 -3.90 -6.40 10.03
C ARG A 99 -2.61 -6.47 9.24
N LEU A 100 -2.24 -7.65 8.73
CA LEU A 100 -1.05 -7.82 7.89
C LEU A 100 -1.16 -6.98 6.60
N CYS A 101 -2.32 -7.01 5.93
CA CYS A 101 -2.57 -6.18 4.76
C CYS A 101 -2.46 -4.68 5.08
N MET A 102 -3.00 -4.24 6.22
CA MET A 102 -2.93 -2.84 6.65
C MET A 102 -1.48 -2.40 6.90
N ILE A 103 -0.67 -3.23 7.58
CA ILE A 103 0.76 -2.97 7.78
C ILE A 103 1.48 -2.83 6.43
N TYR A 104 1.19 -3.73 5.48
CA TYR A 104 1.77 -3.68 4.16
C TYR A 104 1.33 -2.45 3.36
N ILE A 105 0.05 -2.04 3.47
CA ILE A 105 -0.48 -0.82 2.86
C ILE A 105 0.27 0.40 3.41
N ILE A 106 0.41 0.51 4.74
CA ILE A 106 1.15 1.61 5.37
C ILE A 106 2.61 1.63 4.93
N ALA A 107 3.30 0.49 4.95
CA ALA A 107 4.69 0.40 4.51
C ALA A 107 4.87 0.81 3.04
N THR A 108 3.94 0.40 2.17
CA THR A 108 3.95 0.76 0.75
C THR A 108 3.65 2.24 0.55
N PHE A 109 2.72 2.80 1.34
CA PHE A 109 2.39 4.22 1.34
C PHE A 109 3.56 5.09 1.81
N LEU A 110 4.25 4.71 2.89
CA LEU A 110 5.46 5.38 3.35
C LEU A 110 6.54 5.40 2.26
N ARG A 111 6.70 4.27 1.59
CA ARG A 111 7.65 4.15 0.48
C ARG A 111 7.27 5.04 -0.70
N PHE A 112 5.97 5.12 -1.01
CA PHE A 112 5.46 6.03 -2.03
C PHE A 112 5.77 7.49 -1.69
N ILE A 113 5.45 7.94 -0.46
CA ILE A 113 5.73 9.32 -0.03
C ILE A 113 7.24 9.60 -0.03
N ASN A 114 8.07 8.65 0.41
CA ASN A 114 9.52 8.80 0.40
C ASN A 114 10.08 9.00 -1.02
N VAL A 115 9.62 8.20 -1.98
CA VAL A 115 10.00 8.34 -3.40
C VAL A 115 9.51 9.67 -3.96
N PHE A 116 8.29 10.07 -3.61
CA PHE A 116 7.70 11.35 -4.01
C PHE A 116 8.50 12.56 -3.48
N LEU A 117 8.86 12.54 -2.19
CA LEU A 117 9.70 13.58 -1.57
C LEU A 117 11.08 13.67 -2.26
N THR A 118 11.65 12.51 -2.59
CA THR A 118 12.94 12.45 -3.30
C THR A 118 12.82 13.01 -4.71
N ALA A 119 11.74 12.72 -5.43
CA ALA A 119 11.48 13.25 -6.75
C ALA A 119 11.31 14.79 -6.71
N ILE A 120 10.56 15.32 -5.73
CA ILE A 120 10.47 16.76 -5.48
C ILE A 120 11.86 17.36 -5.28
N TYR A 121 12.66 16.76 -4.41
CA TYR A 121 14.02 17.25 -4.14
C TYR A 121 14.86 17.34 -5.42
N HIS A 122 14.84 16.31 -6.26
CA HIS A 122 15.62 16.33 -7.52
C HIS A 122 15.20 17.48 -8.44
N VAL A 123 13.91 17.68 -8.65
CA VAL A 123 13.40 18.75 -9.51
C VAL A 123 13.76 20.16 -8.99
N TYR A 124 13.72 20.33 -7.65
CA TYR A 124 14.05 21.65 -7.08
C TYR A 124 15.54 21.87 -6.90
N SER A 125 16.34 20.85 -6.62
CA SER A 125 17.79 20.98 -6.44
C SER A 125 18.54 21.35 -7.73
N GLU A 126 17.96 21.07 -8.90
CA GLU A 126 18.52 21.43 -10.20
C GLU A 126 18.26 22.91 -10.59
N LYS A 127 17.34 23.60 -9.90
CA LYS A 127 17.03 25.01 -10.18
C LYS A 127 18.06 25.93 -9.52
N GLU A 128 18.65 26.85 -10.27
CA GLU A 128 19.66 27.80 -9.79
C GLU A 128 19.21 28.62 -8.58
N GLN A 129 17.89 28.94 -8.49
CA GLN A 129 17.31 29.69 -7.39
C GLN A 129 17.41 29.00 -6.01
N PHE A 130 17.64 27.67 -5.98
CA PHE A 130 17.67 26.86 -4.75
C PHE A 130 19.03 26.24 -4.48
N LYS A 131 20.06 26.55 -5.28
CA LYS A 131 21.39 25.94 -5.22
C LYS A 131 22.11 26.18 -3.89
N ASP A 132 21.83 27.35 -3.26
CA ASP A 132 22.42 27.74 -1.99
C ASP A 132 21.57 27.42 -0.75
N ARG A 133 20.45 26.72 -0.93
CA ARG A 133 19.56 26.35 0.19
C ARG A 133 19.78 24.92 0.67
N PRO A 134 19.69 24.65 1.98
CA PRO A 134 19.90 23.31 2.54
C PRO A 134 18.71 22.37 2.29
N LEU A 135 18.30 22.22 1.02
CA LEU A 135 17.16 21.38 0.62
C LEU A 135 17.35 19.91 1.03
N LYS A 136 18.61 19.42 1.05
CA LYS A 136 18.93 18.07 1.48
C LYS A 136 18.61 17.83 2.96
N GLY A 137 18.86 18.81 3.82
CA GLY A 137 18.50 18.75 5.24
C GLY A 137 16.99 18.68 5.44
N LEU A 138 16.23 19.52 4.70
CA LEU A 138 14.76 19.47 4.73
C LEU A 138 14.21 18.11 4.27
N LEU A 139 14.75 17.55 3.20
CA LEU A 139 14.37 16.22 2.72
C LEU A 139 14.63 15.16 3.81
N GLN A 140 15.82 15.14 4.40
CA GLN A 140 16.17 14.17 5.43
C GLN A 140 15.27 14.28 6.66
N THR A 141 14.98 15.49 7.13
CA THR A 141 14.07 15.71 8.26
C THR A 141 12.66 15.22 7.93
N ALA A 142 12.14 15.53 6.75
CA ALA A 142 10.83 15.06 6.31
C ALA A 142 10.77 13.52 6.23
N GLN A 143 11.81 12.88 5.71
CA GLN A 143 11.91 11.41 5.62
C GLN A 143 11.96 10.76 7.00
N VAL A 144 12.78 11.28 7.92
CA VAL A 144 12.86 10.77 9.30
C VAL A 144 11.52 10.89 10.01
N THR A 145 10.88 12.06 9.91
CA THR A 145 9.54 12.29 10.49
C THR A 145 8.50 11.33 9.91
N LEU A 146 8.51 11.13 8.59
CA LEU A 146 7.62 10.21 7.91
C LEU A 146 7.78 8.77 8.43
N PHE A 147 9.01 8.27 8.50
CA PHE A 147 9.29 6.92 9.00
C PHE A 147 8.98 6.77 10.48
N PHE A 148 9.19 7.80 11.28
CA PHE A 148 8.83 7.79 12.69
C PHE A 148 7.31 7.65 12.89
N ILE A 149 6.52 8.50 12.22
CA ILE A 149 5.03 8.44 12.27
C ILE A 149 4.53 7.09 11.74
N GLY A 150 5.08 6.63 10.62
CA GLY A 150 4.71 5.34 10.04
C GLY A 150 5.10 4.16 10.91
N GLY A 151 6.23 4.21 11.57
CA GLY A 151 6.66 3.20 12.54
C GLY A 151 5.68 3.10 13.71
N ILE A 152 5.28 4.23 14.28
CA ILE A 152 4.26 4.26 15.35
C ILE A 152 2.93 3.67 14.86
N ALA A 153 2.50 3.99 13.65
CA ALA A 153 1.27 3.45 13.08
C ALA A 153 1.34 1.92 12.92
N ILE A 154 2.46 1.39 12.42
CA ILE A 154 2.66 -0.07 12.27
C ILE A 154 2.67 -0.77 13.64
N VAL A 155 3.42 -0.24 14.61
CA VAL A 155 3.46 -0.81 15.98
C VAL A 155 2.09 -0.76 16.63
N SER A 156 1.33 0.32 16.41
CA SER A 156 -0.05 0.47 16.88
C SER A 156 -0.97 -0.66 16.39
N ILE A 157 -0.88 -0.99 15.09
CA ILE A 157 -1.66 -2.09 14.49
C ILE A 157 -1.22 -3.45 15.06
N LEU A 158 0.09 -3.67 15.20
CA LEU A 158 0.63 -4.92 15.78
C LEU A 158 0.16 -5.13 17.21
N MET A 159 0.17 -4.07 18.02
CA MET A 159 -0.26 -4.12 19.42
C MET A 159 -1.78 -4.07 19.61
N ASN A 160 -2.54 -3.86 18.53
CA ASN A 160 -3.99 -3.63 18.56
C ASN A 160 -4.39 -2.47 19.50
N LYS A 161 -3.59 -1.40 19.50
CA LYS A 161 -3.81 -0.19 20.31
C LYS A 161 -3.83 1.03 19.40
N SER A 162 -4.47 2.11 19.87
CA SER A 162 -4.46 3.36 19.09
C SER A 162 -3.07 4.03 19.10
N PRO A 163 -2.67 4.71 18.02
CA PRO A 163 -1.40 5.46 17.98
C PRO A 163 -1.27 6.50 19.10
N ALA A 164 -2.41 7.08 19.53
CA ALA A 164 -2.44 8.06 20.63
C ALA A 164 -1.97 7.44 21.96
N VAL A 165 -2.36 6.19 22.24
CA VAL A 165 -1.92 5.49 23.47
C VAL A 165 -0.42 5.25 23.47
N LEU A 166 0.17 4.93 22.31
CA LEU A 166 1.62 4.76 22.19
C LEU A 166 2.36 6.08 22.39
N LEU A 167 1.85 7.16 21.79
CA LEU A 167 2.45 8.50 21.93
C LEU A 167 2.36 9.04 23.37
N THR A 168 1.22 8.82 24.04
CA THR A 168 1.09 9.20 25.46
C THR A 168 1.99 8.37 26.36
N GLY A 169 2.16 7.09 26.09
CA GLY A 169 3.10 6.23 26.81
C GLY A 169 4.56 6.69 26.65
N LEU A 170 4.97 7.04 25.42
CA LEU A 170 6.29 7.60 25.13
C LEU A 170 6.49 8.96 25.79
N GLY A 171 5.48 9.84 25.75
CA GLY A 171 5.53 11.17 26.41
C GLY A 171 5.61 11.05 27.93
N ALA A 172 4.85 10.14 28.54
CA ALA A 172 4.90 9.90 29.98
C ALA A 172 6.24 9.30 30.45
N SER A 173 6.92 8.52 29.62
CA SER A 173 8.24 7.97 29.93
C SER A 173 9.39 8.96 29.74
N ALA A 174 9.14 10.08 29.04
CA ALA A 174 10.12 11.13 28.76
C ALA A 174 10.03 12.31 29.76
N ALA A 175 8.98 12.33 30.61
CA ALA A 175 8.76 13.35 31.64
C ALA A 175 9.27 12.89 32.98
#